data_2e077b0c405ced2316e4b3f1de151d59
#
_entry.id   2e077b0c405ced2316e4b3f1de151d59
#
_cell.length_a   1.000
_cell.length_b   1.000
_cell.length_c   1.000
_cell.angle_alpha   90.00
_cell.angle_beta   90.00
_cell.angle_gamma   90.00
#
_symmetry.space_group_name_H-M   'P 1'
#
loop_
_entity.id
_entity.type
_entity.pdbx_description
1 polymer ?
#
loop_
_entity_poly.entity_id
_entity_poly.type
_entity_poly.pdbx_seq_one_letter_code
_entity_poly.pdbx_strand_id
1 'polypeptide(L)'
;MIKIYDTMTRSLREFVPITDKVVNMYVCGPTVYNYIHIGNARSAVAFDTIRRYFEYAGYTVNYISNFTDVDDKIIKAAKAAGLSPKQLADQFIAAFMEDTKALGVKPATKNPRVMDYMDEIIVFIAALIKKGYAYESAGDVYFRVAKAANYAKLANKTIADLEAGASGRTDTETALKENPLDFALWKSAKTGEIAWASPWSSGRPGWHIECSVMATELLGDTIDIHGGGADLEFPHHTNEIAQSEAKTGKNFANYWMHNGFVNVDNEKMSKSLGNFVTVHDLLKTVDGQTLRFFLATQHYRKPINFTEKAIHDAGVNLKYLKNTLQQPTVATADASQLDAFITAFKAAMNDDFNTANGITVLFDMAKWINSGAYSEAVKSAFEEMLAVFGIVFEAESLDTEIEQLIAERQEARANRDFAKADAIRDQLAAQGIKLLDTKDGVRWIRD
;
A
#
# COMPACT_ATOMS: atom_id res chain seq x y z
N MET A 1 -4.63 12.14 -20.03
CA MET A 1 -3.46 12.45 -19.17
C MET A 1 -3.83 12.20 -17.73
N ILE A 2 -2.92 11.63 -16.94
CA ILE A 2 -3.14 11.33 -15.51
C ILE A 2 -3.08 12.63 -14.73
N LYS A 3 -4.06 12.84 -13.85
CA LYS A 3 -4.08 13.94 -12.88
C LYS A 3 -3.92 13.37 -11.48
N ILE A 4 -3.19 14.07 -10.63
CA ILE A 4 -2.91 13.68 -9.25
C ILE A 4 -3.31 14.84 -8.33
N TYR A 5 -4.04 14.54 -7.27
CA TYR A 5 -4.23 15.48 -6.19
C TYR A 5 -2.94 15.58 -5.38
N ASP A 6 -2.28 16.71 -5.48
CA ASP A 6 -1.05 16.99 -4.76
C ASP A 6 -1.36 17.65 -3.41
N THR A 7 -1.00 17.00 -2.32
CA THR A 7 -1.23 17.52 -0.96
C THR A 7 -0.49 18.84 -0.73
N MET A 8 0.68 19.05 -1.36
CA MET A 8 1.45 20.29 -1.20
C MET A 8 0.70 21.52 -1.75
N THR A 9 0.03 21.36 -2.90
CA THR A 9 -0.71 22.42 -3.57
C THR A 9 -2.22 22.37 -3.29
N ARG A 10 -2.71 21.27 -2.71
CA ARG A 10 -4.13 20.98 -2.43
C ARG A 10 -5.02 21.10 -3.66
N SER A 11 -4.49 20.69 -4.79
CA SER A 11 -5.15 20.79 -6.09
C SER A 11 -4.83 19.58 -6.97
N LEU A 12 -5.75 19.32 -7.91
CA LEU A 12 -5.49 18.35 -8.98
C LEU A 12 -4.49 18.98 -9.98
N ARG A 13 -3.41 18.27 -10.23
CA ARG A 13 -2.37 18.65 -11.17
C ARG A 13 -2.17 17.56 -12.21
N GLU A 14 -1.87 17.95 -13.44
CA GLU A 14 -1.41 17.01 -14.45
C GLU A 14 -0.08 16.38 -14.03
N PHE A 15 0.02 15.06 -14.16
CA PHE A 15 1.25 14.35 -13.85
C PHE A 15 2.24 14.48 -15.00
N VAL A 16 3.38 15.08 -14.68
CA VAL A 16 4.52 15.22 -15.59
C VAL A 16 5.74 14.54 -14.93
N PRO A 17 6.22 13.42 -15.44
CA PRO A 17 7.36 12.73 -14.85
C PRO A 17 8.67 13.50 -15.11
N ILE A 18 9.65 13.32 -14.22
CA ILE A 18 11.01 13.87 -14.39
C ILE A 18 11.70 13.23 -15.59
N THR A 19 11.53 11.93 -15.76
CA THR A 19 12.03 11.17 -16.91
C THR A 19 10.85 10.60 -17.68
N ASP A 20 10.81 10.79 -18.99
CA ASP A 20 9.66 10.32 -19.79
C ASP A 20 9.39 8.84 -19.56
N LYS A 21 8.11 8.53 -19.32
CA LYS A 21 7.59 7.18 -19.02
C LYS A 21 8.21 6.46 -17.82
N VAL A 22 8.91 7.17 -16.94
CA VAL A 22 9.44 6.64 -15.68
C VAL A 22 8.82 7.38 -14.50
N VAL A 23 8.40 6.65 -13.48
CA VAL A 23 7.88 7.19 -12.22
C VAL A 23 8.79 6.76 -11.08
N ASN A 24 9.47 7.69 -10.45
CA ASN A 24 10.23 7.46 -9.23
C ASN A 24 9.33 7.75 -8.01
N MET A 25 8.91 6.70 -7.33
CA MET A 25 7.95 6.76 -6.23
C MET A 25 8.57 6.22 -4.94
N TYR A 26 8.59 7.05 -3.90
CA TYR A 26 8.95 6.66 -2.54
C TYR A 26 7.72 6.68 -1.64
N VAL A 27 7.46 5.59 -0.95
CA VAL A 27 6.36 5.48 0.01
C VAL A 27 6.91 5.05 1.36
N CYS A 28 6.70 5.88 2.39
CA CYS A 28 7.16 5.57 3.74
C CYS A 28 6.57 4.25 4.22
N GLY A 29 7.46 3.32 4.56
CA GLY A 29 7.12 1.98 5.04
C GLY A 29 6.89 1.92 6.54
N PRO A 30 6.56 0.75 7.08
CA PRO A 30 6.24 0.58 8.49
C PRO A 30 7.48 0.54 9.39
N THR A 31 7.29 0.93 10.66
CA THR A 31 8.21 0.57 11.75
C THR A 31 7.92 -0.88 12.16
N VAL A 32 8.93 -1.75 12.02
CA VAL A 32 8.76 -3.21 12.10
C VAL A 32 8.94 -3.73 13.53
N TYR A 33 8.04 -3.35 14.44
CA TYR A 33 8.03 -3.77 15.85
C TYR A 33 6.85 -4.69 16.21
N ASN A 34 5.91 -4.89 15.30
CA ASN A 34 4.72 -5.71 15.46
C ASN A 34 4.12 -6.05 14.09
N TYR A 35 3.16 -6.98 14.03
CA TYR A 35 2.32 -7.19 12.86
C TYR A 35 1.68 -5.88 12.38
N ILE A 36 1.56 -5.71 11.06
CA ILE A 36 0.92 -4.53 10.49
C ILE A 36 -0.58 -4.54 10.79
N HIS A 37 -1.13 -3.35 11.02
CA HIS A 37 -2.56 -3.16 11.15
C HIS A 37 -3.21 -2.84 9.81
N ILE A 38 -4.52 -2.93 9.76
CA ILE A 38 -5.31 -2.69 8.53
C ILE A 38 -5.06 -1.30 7.91
N GLY A 39 -4.67 -0.31 8.71
CA GLY A 39 -4.28 1.03 8.22
C GLY A 39 -2.97 0.99 7.39
N ASN A 40 -1.97 0.19 7.81
CA ASN A 40 -0.75 -0.01 7.03
C ASN A 40 -1.07 -0.76 5.73
N ALA A 41 -1.94 -1.78 5.80
CA ALA A 41 -2.40 -2.51 4.62
C ALA A 41 -3.14 -1.58 3.64
N ARG A 42 -3.95 -0.62 4.15
CA ARG A 42 -4.62 0.38 3.32
C ARG A 42 -3.60 1.19 2.51
N SER A 43 -2.52 1.64 3.14
CA SER A 43 -1.43 2.35 2.45
C SER A 43 -0.76 1.46 1.40
N ALA A 44 -0.35 0.25 1.78
CA ALA A 44 0.31 -0.70 0.87
C ALA A 44 -0.55 -1.01 -0.36
N VAL A 45 -1.86 -1.30 -0.18
CA VAL A 45 -2.79 -1.60 -1.27
C VAL A 45 -3.09 -0.37 -2.13
N ALA A 46 -3.24 0.82 -1.53
CA ALA A 46 -3.50 2.05 -2.27
C ALA A 46 -2.34 2.39 -3.22
N PHE A 47 -1.11 2.39 -2.72
CA PHE A 47 0.05 2.70 -3.55
C PHE A 47 0.42 1.57 -4.52
N ASP A 48 0.13 0.31 -4.19
CA ASP A 48 0.23 -0.78 -5.16
C ASP A 48 -0.77 -0.62 -6.31
N THR A 49 -2.00 -0.19 -6.04
CA THR A 49 -3.02 0.09 -7.06
C THR A 49 -2.61 1.27 -7.95
N ILE A 50 -2.08 2.34 -7.35
CA ILE A 50 -1.54 3.51 -8.08
C ILE A 50 -0.38 3.08 -8.99
N ARG A 51 0.58 2.31 -8.45
CA ARG A 51 1.69 1.72 -9.22
C ARG A 51 1.19 0.89 -10.39
N ARG A 52 0.25 -0.02 -10.16
CA ARG A 52 -0.32 -0.88 -11.22
C ARG A 52 -1.02 -0.09 -12.31
N TYR A 53 -1.68 1.00 -11.94
CA TYR A 53 -2.31 1.86 -12.94
C TYR A 53 -1.27 2.62 -13.77
N PHE A 54 -0.19 3.13 -13.18
CA PHE A 54 0.91 3.70 -13.96
C PHE A 54 1.49 2.67 -14.93
N GLU A 55 1.72 1.44 -14.48
CA GLU A 55 2.22 0.35 -15.33
C GLU A 55 1.22 0.03 -16.46
N TYR A 56 -0.09 -0.04 -16.17
CA TYR A 56 -1.16 -0.20 -17.17
C TYR A 56 -1.20 0.96 -18.18
N ALA A 57 -0.89 2.17 -17.76
CA ALA A 57 -0.77 3.35 -18.61
C ALA A 57 0.57 3.43 -19.38
N GLY A 58 1.43 2.41 -19.26
CA GLY A 58 2.68 2.29 -20.01
C GLY A 58 3.88 3.00 -19.40
N TYR A 59 3.87 3.25 -18.08
CA TYR A 59 5.01 3.76 -17.33
C TYR A 59 5.82 2.63 -16.70
N THR A 60 7.13 2.84 -16.56
CA THR A 60 7.98 2.05 -15.67
C THR A 60 7.98 2.70 -14.28
N VAL A 61 7.70 1.94 -13.22
CA VAL A 61 7.64 2.49 -11.88
C VAL A 61 8.76 1.95 -11.00
N ASN A 62 9.65 2.84 -10.56
CA ASN A 62 10.64 2.56 -9.51
C ASN A 62 9.97 2.82 -8.16
N TYR A 63 9.41 1.76 -7.56
CA TYR A 63 8.69 1.84 -6.30
C TYR A 63 9.61 1.45 -5.14
N ILE A 64 9.90 2.39 -4.26
CA ILE A 64 10.73 2.19 -3.07
C ILE A 64 9.83 2.33 -1.83
N SER A 65 9.94 1.37 -0.91
CA SER A 65 9.29 1.45 0.40
C SER A 65 10.22 0.86 1.45
N ASN A 66 10.57 1.65 2.45
CA ASN A 66 11.56 1.26 3.46
C ASN A 66 10.97 0.41 4.58
N PHE A 67 11.88 -0.18 5.36
CA PHE A 67 11.59 -0.67 6.70
C PHE A 67 12.35 0.17 7.71
N THR A 68 11.61 0.80 8.65
CA THR A 68 12.24 1.38 9.85
C THR A 68 12.50 0.23 10.81
N ASP A 69 13.75 -0.23 10.84
CA ASP A 69 14.22 -1.39 11.62
C ASP A 69 15.03 -1.00 12.87
N VAL A 70 15.17 0.29 13.14
CA VAL A 70 15.71 0.85 14.39
C VAL A 70 14.84 2.03 14.85
N ASP A 71 14.23 1.91 16.03
CA ASP A 71 13.35 2.91 16.65
C ASP A 71 13.14 2.59 18.12
N ASP A 72 12.70 3.56 18.93
CA ASP A 72 12.36 3.36 20.36
C ASP A 72 11.37 2.23 20.60
N LYS A 73 10.36 2.08 19.72
CA LYS A 73 9.33 1.03 19.81
C LYS A 73 9.95 -0.35 19.60
N ILE A 74 10.90 -0.46 18.63
CA ILE A 74 11.59 -1.73 18.35
C ILE A 74 12.49 -2.09 19.53
N ILE A 75 13.25 -1.15 20.07
CA ILE A 75 14.13 -1.39 21.24
C ILE A 75 13.31 -1.88 22.43
N LYS A 76 12.18 -1.21 22.71
CA LYS A 76 11.27 -1.59 23.81
C LYS A 76 10.65 -2.97 23.60
N ALA A 77 10.15 -3.24 22.39
CA ALA A 77 9.52 -4.51 22.06
C ALA A 77 10.53 -5.68 22.09
N ALA A 78 11.72 -5.47 21.53
CA ALA A 78 12.80 -6.46 21.55
C ALA A 78 13.22 -6.84 22.98
N LYS A 79 13.39 -5.84 23.84
CA LYS A 79 13.70 -6.06 25.27
C LYS A 79 12.60 -6.88 25.97
N ALA A 80 11.34 -6.57 25.69
CA ALA A 80 10.19 -7.32 26.26
C ALA A 80 10.13 -8.77 25.75
N ALA A 81 10.55 -9.02 24.52
CA ALA A 81 10.57 -10.34 23.89
C ALA A 81 11.87 -11.15 24.16
N GLY A 82 12.87 -10.55 24.84
CA GLY A 82 14.18 -11.19 25.03
C GLY A 82 14.98 -11.36 23.74
N LEU A 83 14.74 -10.51 22.73
CA LEU A 83 15.40 -10.53 21.43
C LEU A 83 16.30 -9.30 21.25
N SER A 84 17.23 -9.39 20.30
CA SER A 84 17.91 -8.17 19.82
C SER A 84 16.96 -7.37 18.91
N PRO A 85 17.13 -6.02 18.80
CA PRO A 85 16.34 -5.20 17.88
C PRO A 85 16.35 -5.73 16.45
N LYS A 86 17.51 -6.20 15.97
CA LYS A 86 17.63 -6.79 14.62
C LYS A 86 16.80 -8.06 14.46
N GLN A 87 16.85 -8.99 15.43
CA GLN A 87 16.04 -10.23 15.37
C GLN A 87 14.55 -9.93 15.35
N LEU A 88 14.09 -8.97 16.19
CA LEU A 88 12.69 -8.57 16.19
C LEU A 88 12.28 -7.95 14.85
N ALA A 89 13.10 -7.04 14.32
CA ALA A 89 12.85 -6.41 13.03
C ALA A 89 12.79 -7.45 11.90
N ASP A 90 13.73 -8.39 11.83
CA ASP A 90 13.76 -9.47 10.84
C ASP A 90 12.48 -10.32 10.89
N GLN A 91 11.99 -10.63 12.09
CA GLN A 91 10.73 -11.37 12.29
C GLN A 91 9.53 -10.61 11.70
N PHE A 92 9.39 -9.31 12.00
CA PHE A 92 8.24 -8.54 11.53
C PHE A 92 8.35 -8.05 10.08
N ILE A 93 9.55 -7.97 9.52
CA ILE A 93 9.76 -7.82 8.08
C ILE A 93 9.24 -9.08 7.35
N ALA A 94 9.59 -10.28 7.81
CA ALA A 94 9.09 -11.51 7.24
C ALA A 94 7.56 -11.59 7.29
N ALA A 95 6.96 -11.26 8.44
CA ALA A 95 5.50 -11.21 8.60
C ALA A 95 4.85 -10.17 7.68
N PHE A 96 5.45 -8.98 7.52
CA PHE A 96 4.98 -7.96 6.58
C PHE A 96 4.96 -8.48 5.13
N MET A 97 6.03 -9.16 4.72
CA MET A 97 6.13 -9.70 3.36
C MET A 97 5.10 -10.80 3.11
N GLU A 98 4.84 -11.65 4.11
CA GLU A 98 3.79 -12.67 4.05
C GLU A 98 2.39 -12.05 3.95
N ASP A 99 2.05 -11.14 4.87
CA ASP A 99 0.76 -10.47 4.91
C ASP A 99 0.47 -9.70 3.62
N THR A 100 1.45 -8.93 3.12
CA THR A 100 1.28 -8.15 1.88
C THR A 100 1.22 -9.04 0.63
N LYS A 101 1.94 -10.17 0.61
CA LYS A 101 1.82 -11.18 -0.44
C LYS A 101 0.41 -11.79 -0.47
N ALA A 102 -0.16 -12.12 0.68
CA ALA A 102 -1.53 -12.64 0.77
C ALA A 102 -2.56 -11.63 0.26
N LEU A 103 -2.30 -10.32 0.43
CA LEU A 103 -3.09 -9.24 -0.17
C LEU A 103 -2.79 -9.02 -1.67
N GLY A 104 -1.91 -9.78 -2.29
CA GLY A 104 -1.53 -9.60 -3.70
C GLY A 104 -0.79 -8.30 -3.99
N VAL A 105 -0.16 -7.67 -2.99
CA VAL A 105 0.69 -6.48 -3.20
C VAL A 105 1.96 -6.91 -3.93
N LYS A 106 2.33 -6.20 -4.99
CA LYS A 106 3.57 -6.43 -5.73
C LYS A 106 4.78 -6.12 -4.84
N PRO A 107 5.84 -6.94 -4.87
CA PRO A 107 7.10 -6.58 -4.22
C PRO A 107 7.58 -5.20 -4.67
N ALA A 108 8.09 -4.39 -3.75
CA ALA A 108 8.73 -3.13 -4.09
C ALA A 108 9.95 -3.37 -4.99
N THR A 109 10.35 -2.37 -5.78
CA THR A 109 11.61 -2.42 -6.52
C THR A 109 12.79 -2.58 -5.56
N LYS A 110 12.70 -1.91 -4.40
CA LYS A 110 13.61 -2.10 -3.28
C LYS A 110 12.90 -1.78 -1.95
N ASN A 111 13.21 -2.56 -0.92
CA ASN A 111 12.84 -2.27 0.47
C ASN A 111 14.12 -1.99 1.28
N PRO A 112 14.62 -0.73 1.28
CA PRO A 112 15.80 -0.38 2.06
C PRO A 112 15.51 -0.47 3.56
N ARG A 113 16.52 -0.84 4.34
CA ARG A 113 16.47 -0.89 5.80
C ARG A 113 17.31 0.24 6.37
N VAL A 114 16.85 0.89 7.42
CA VAL A 114 17.57 2.02 8.03
C VAL A 114 18.97 1.63 8.49
N MET A 115 19.11 0.43 9.09
CA MET A 115 20.40 -0.07 9.57
C MET A 115 21.46 -0.20 8.47
N ASP A 116 21.06 -0.31 7.20
CA ASP A 116 21.99 -0.44 6.05
C ASP A 116 22.46 0.92 5.50
N TYR A 117 21.93 2.05 6.03
CA TYR A 117 22.20 3.42 5.54
C TYR A 117 22.80 4.34 6.60
N MET A 118 23.43 3.79 7.65
CA MET A 118 23.94 4.58 8.75
C MET A 118 25.05 5.56 8.34
N ASP A 119 25.94 5.16 7.45
CA ASP A 119 27.04 6.01 6.97
C ASP A 119 26.49 7.18 6.15
N GLU A 120 25.51 6.92 5.27
CA GLU A 120 24.85 7.93 4.45
C GLU A 120 24.04 8.91 5.33
N ILE A 121 23.39 8.42 6.38
CA ILE A 121 22.67 9.24 7.36
C ILE A 121 23.65 10.18 8.09
N ILE A 122 24.77 9.68 8.55
CA ILE A 122 25.78 10.50 9.23
C ILE A 122 26.33 11.58 8.29
N VAL A 123 26.64 11.23 7.05
CA VAL A 123 27.11 12.18 6.02
C VAL A 123 26.05 13.25 5.73
N PHE A 124 24.78 12.85 5.65
CA PHE A 124 23.68 13.78 5.41
C PHE A 124 23.53 14.78 6.56
N ILE A 125 23.54 14.30 7.80
CA ILE A 125 23.44 15.14 9.00
C ILE A 125 24.64 16.12 9.08
N ALA A 126 25.86 15.63 8.81
CA ALA A 126 27.05 16.47 8.79
C ALA A 126 26.95 17.59 7.75
N ALA A 127 26.36 17.32 6.60
CA ALA A 127 26.08 18.35 5.57
C ALA A 127 25.08 19.40 6.06
N LEU A 128 24.03 19.02 6.79
CA LEU A 128 23.07 19.94 7.39
C LEU A 128 23.72 20.83 8.45
N ILE A 129 24.60 20.27 9.30
CA ILE A 129 25.37 21.03 10.29
C ILE A 129 26.27 22.05 9.59
N LYS A 130 27.04 21.62 8.58
CA LYS A 130 27.93 22.49 7.80
C LYS A 130 27.20 23.66 7.16
N LYS A 131 25.95 23.44 6.71
CA LYS A 131 25.09 24.49 6.13
C LYS A 131 24.36 25.33 7.20
N GLY A 132 24.51 24.99 8.48
CA GLY A 132 23.91 25.68 9.62
C GLY A 132 22.42 25.37 9.83
N TYR A 133 21.85 24.36 9.15
CA TYR A 133 20.49 23.90 9.37
C TYR A 133 20.34 22.93 10.54
N ALA A 134 21.44 22.42 11.07
CA ALA A 134 21.44 21.56 12.24
C ALA A 134 22.52 21.97 13.25
N TYR A 135 22.40 21.50 14.48
CA TYR A 135 23.32 21.74 15.57
C TYR A 135 23.42 20.57 16.53
N GLU A 136 24.59 20.42 17.15
CA GLU A 136 24.84 19.44 18.22
C GLU A 136 24.45 20.04 19.56
N SER A 137 23.85 19.23 20.43
CA SER A 137 23.55 19.56 21.81
C SER A 137 23.65 18.30 22.68
N ALA A 138 24.64 18.25 23.55
CA ALA A 138 24.89 17.13 24.48
C ALA A 138 25.01 15.75 23.81
N GLY A 139 25.56 15.71 22.59
CA GLY A 139 25.73 14.48 21.79
C GLY A 139 24.53 14.11 20.92
N ASP A 140 23.39 14.79 21.07
CA ASP A 140 22.26 14.73 20.13
C ASP A 140 22.48 15.76 19.00
N VAL A 141 21.83 15.55 17.85
CA VAL A 141 21.80 16.55 16.78
C VAL A 141 20.36 16.89 16.44
N TYR A 142 20.06 18.19 16.37
CA TYR A 142 18.73 18.71 16.09
C TYR A 142 18.73 19.54 14.81
N PHE A 143 17.60 19.49 14.07
CA PHE A 143 17.33 20.36 12.93
C PHE A 143 16.72 21.67 13.40
N ARG A 144 17.22 22.82 12.87
CA ARG A 144 16.71 24.17 13.15
C ARG A 144 15.50 24.48 12.29
N VAL A 145 14.30 24.27 12.80
CA VAL A 145 13.05 24.52 12.08
C VAL A 145 12.93 26.00 11.64
N ALA A 146 13.40 26.93 12.46
CA ALA A 146 13.36 28.36 12.15
C ALA A 146 14.12 28.76 10.87
N LYS A 147 15.03 27.91 10.36
CA LYS A 147 15.76 28.14 9.10
C LYS A 147 15.07 27.52 7.87
N ALA A 148 14.12 26.64 8.06
CA ALA A 148 13.39 25.99 6.96
C ALA A 148 12.28 26.91 6.43
N ALA A 149 12.49 27.45 5.25
CA ALA A 149 11.44 28.24 4.58
C ALA A 149 10.21 27.35 4.33
N ASN A 150 9.03 27.90 4.61
CA ASN A 150 7.74 27.18 4.38
C ASN A 150 7.57 25.87 5.13
N TYR A 151 8.21 25.68 6.28
CA TYR A 151 8.23 24.43 7.05
C TYR A 151 6.86 23.77 7.22
N ALA A 152 5.81 24.52 7.53
CA ALA A 152 4.50 23.92 7.79
C ALA A 152 3.57 23.86 6.55
N LYS A 153 4.07 24.16 5.35
CA LYS A 153 3.26 24.30 4.13
C LYS A 153 2.51 23.02 3.76
N LEU A 154 3.17 21.83 3.84
CA LEU A 154 2.51 20.57 3.52
C LEU A 154 1.30 20.31 4.43
N ALA A 155 1.45 20.57 5.72
CA ALA A 155 0.39 20.40 6.71
C ALA A 155 -0.67 21.53 6.68
N ASN A 156 -0.51 22.54 5.81
CA ASN A 156 -1.36 23.73 5.76
C ASN A 156 -1.52 24.42 7.11
N LYS A 157 -0.41 24.55 7.84
CA LYS A 157 -0.32 25.20 9.15
C LYS A 157 0.71 26.30 9.12
N THR A 158 0.60 27.23 10.04
CA THR A 158 1.63 28.23 10.31
C THR A 158 2.57 27.74 11.43
N ILE A 159 3.77 28.31 11.52
CA ILE A 159 4.68 28.04 12.64
C ILE A 159 4.01 28.38 13.98
N ALA A 160 3.26 29.47 14.04
CA ALA A 160 2.52 29.87 15.25
C ALA A 160 1.47 28.81 15.68
N ASP A 161 0.79 28.19 14.73
CA ASP A 161 -0.16 27.09 15.03
C ASP A 161 0.57 25.87 15.66
N LEU A 162 1.79 25.59 15.19
CA LEU A 162 2.61 24.50 15.69
C LEU A 162 3.20 24.81 17.07
N GLU A 163 3.63 26.04 17.31
CA GLU A 163 4.13 26.52 18.61
C GLU A 163 3.04 26.47 19.67
N ALA A 164 1.82 26.91 19.34
CA ALA A 164 0.67 26.80 20.23
C ALA A 164 0.35 25.34 20.62
N GLY A 165 0.51 24.40 19.68
CA GLY A 165 0.36 22.95 19.94
C GLY A 165 1.53 22.32 20.70
N ALA A 166 2.72 22.93 20.67
CA ALA A 166 3.93 22.44 21.33
C ALA A 166 4.06 22.89 22.78
N SER A 167 3.39 23.97 23.17
CA SER A 167 3.50 24.61 24.51
C SER A 167 3.10 23.71 25.69
N GLY A 168 2.49 22.54 25.46
CA GLY A 168 2.16 21.55 26.47
C GLY A 168 3.14 20.40 26.67
N ARG A 169 4.27 20.37 25.92
CA ARG A 169 5.27 19.30 26.01
C ARG A 169 6.46 19.75 26.90
N THR A 170 6.48 19.25 28.11
CA THR A 170 7.60 19.43 29.07
C THR A 170 8.45 18.16 29.09
N ASP A 171 9.19 17.87 28.03
CA ASP A 171 10.13 16.76 27.99
C ASP A 171 11.55 17.24 28.34
N THR A 172 12.35 16.36 28.97
CA THR A 172 13.79 16.59 29.19
C THR A 172 14.55 16.89 27.89
N GLU A 173 14.05 16.41 26.75
CA GLU A 173 14.57 16.73 25.41
C GLU A 173 14.37 18.22 25.04
N THR A 174 13.35 18.88 25.57
CA THR A 174 13.07 20.31 25.27
C THR A 174 14.19 21.23 25.79
N ALA A 175 14.84 20.86 26.88
CA ALA A 175 15.94 21.63 27.46
C ALA A 175 17.24 21.64 26.60
N LEU A 176 17.37 20.67 25.66
CA LEU A 176 18.52 20.55 24.76
C LEU A 176 18.32 21.28 23.43
N LYS A 177 17.10 21.75 23.14
CA LYS A 177 16.72 22.37 21.86
C LYS A 177 16.85 23.89 21.92
N GLU A 178 17.31 24.51 20.80
CA GLU A 178 17.28 25.95 20.61
C GLU A 178 15.84 26.47 20.48
N ASN A 179 14.95 25.68 19.85
CA ASN A 179 13.53 25.97 19.69
C ASN A 179 12.71 24.69 19.95
N PRO A 180 11.55 24.76 20.64
CA PRO A 180 10.69 23.59 20.90
C PRO A 180 10.25 22.81 19.66
N LEU A 181 10.17 23.45 18.49
CA LEU A 181 9.82 22.81 17.23
C LEU A 181 10.98 22.05 16.59
N ASP A 182 12.23 22.27 17.04
CA ASP A 182 13.38 21.55 16.51
C ASP A 182 13.23 20.05 16.77
N PHE A 183 13.64 19.24 15.82
CA PHE A 183 13.47 17.79 15.89
C PHE A 183 14.81 17.06 15.75
N ALA A 184 14.89 15.89 16.37
CA ALA A 184 16.13 15.11 16.42
C ALA A 184 16.47 14.52 15.05
N LEU A 185 17.72 14.69 14.63
CA LEU A 185 18.36 14.03 13.50
C LEU A 185 19.23 12.86 13.96
N TRP A 186 19.86 12.98 15.14
CA TRP A 186 20.64 11.96 15.79
C TRP A 186 20.38 11.98 17.28
N LYS A 187 20.23 10.80 17.89
CA LYS A 187 19.99 10.63 19.32
C LYS A 187 21.11 9.81 19.94
N SER A 188 21.74 10.32 20.98
CA SER A 188 22.69 9.58 21.80
C SER A 188 22.04 8.33 22.39
N ALA A 189 22.71 7.20 22.29
CA ALA A 189 22.21 5.95 22.86
C ALA A 189 22.34 5.95 24.38
N LYS A 190 21.35 5.38 25.04
CA LYS A 190 21.41 5.05 26.46
C LYS A 190 22.21 3.76 26.66
N THR A 191 22.71 3.55 27.87
CA THR A 191 23.47 2.35 28.21
C THR A 191 22.71 1.08 27.86
N GLY A 192 23.32 0.25 27.00
CA GLY A 192 22.74 -1.04 26.56
C GLY A 192 21.78 -0.97 25.38
N GLU A 193 21.58 0.21 24.79
CA GLU A 193 20.84 0.34 23.53
C GLU A 193 21.73 0.05 22.31
N ILE A 194 21.11 -0.38 21.22
CA ILE A 194 21.79 -0.50 19.93
C ILE A 194 22.23 0.88 19.46
N ALA A 195 23.48 0.99 19.00
CA ALA A 195 24.07 2.28 18.63
C ALA A 195 25.14 2.12 17.56
N TRP A 196 25.35 3.20 16.82
CA TRP A 196 26.41 3.37 15.83
C TRP A 196 27.32 4.54 16.22
N ALA A 197 28.59 4.42 15.90
CA ALA A 197 29.56 5.50 16.13
C ALA A 197 29.26 6.65 15.14
N SER A 198 29.25 7.87 15.66
CA SER A 198 29.15 9.10 14.86
C SER A 198 30.10 10.16 15.40
N PRO A 199 30.34 11.28 14.66
CA PRO A 199 31.19 12.38 15.16
C PRO A 199 30.63 13.05 16.44
N TRP A 200 29.34 12.90 16.73
CA TRP A 200 28.66 13.57 17.86
C TRP A 200 28.56 12.68 19.10
N SER A 201 28.20 11.43 18.89
CA SER A 201 28.07 10.43 19.95
C SER A 201 27.92 9.03 19.38
N SER A 202 28.05 8.01 20.22
CA SER A 202 27.46 6.70 19.93
C SER A 202 25.93 6.81 20.06
N GLY A 203 25.19 6.55 18.99
CA GLY A 203 23.76 6.83 18.94
C GLY A 203 23.05 6.20 17.75
N ARG A 204 21.90 6.74 17.42
CA ARG A 204 21.02 6.28 16.33
C ARG A 204 20.30 7.46 15.66
N PRO A 205 19.81 7.28 14.40
CA PRO A 205 19.12 8.34 13.71
C PRO A 205 17.79 8.72 14.38
N GLY A 206 17.36 9.96 14.16
CA GLY A 206 15.99 10.37 14.35
C GLY A 206 15.10 9.78 13.25
N TRP A 207 13.83 9.57 13.54
CA TRP A 207 12.90 8.91 12.64
C TRP A 207 12.73 9.57 11.27
N HIS A 208 12.87 10.90 11.18
CA HIS A 208 12.55 11.63 9.94
C HIS A 208 13.72 11.64 8.94
N ILE A 209 14.97 11.53 9.42
CA ILE A 209 16.15 11.58 8.53
C ILE A 209 16.28 10.32 7.66
N GLU A 210 15.76 9.21 8.14
CA GLU A 210 15.84 7.90 7.50
C GLU A 210 15.31 7.92 6.07
N CYS A 211 14.04 8.35 5.90
CA CYS A 211 13.38 8.39 4.60
C CYS A 211 13.99 9.44 3.68
N SER A 212 14.40 10.61 4.21
CA SER A 212 15.13 11.62 3.42
C SER A 212 16.38 11.06 2.79
N VAL A 213 17.17 10.31 3.55
CA VAL A 213 18.42 9.71 3.07
C VAL A 213 18.12 8.60 2.07
N MET A 214 17.31 7.62 2.43
CA MET A 214 17.04 6.49 1.55
C MET A 214 16.37 6.89 0.23
N ALA A 215 15.47 7.88 0.26
CA ALA A 215 14.83 8.39 -0.95
C ALA A 215 15.84 9.11 -1.86
N THR A 216 16.68 10.00 -1.32
CA THR A 216 17.66 10.74 -2.13
C THR A 216 18.78 9.86 -2.66
N GLU A 217 19.25 8.87 -1.91
CA GLU A 217 20.28 7.93 -2.35
C GLU A 217 19.78 6.97 -3.45
N LEU A 218 18.53 6.57 -3.40
CA LEU A 218 17.97 5.57 -4.33
C LEU A 218 17.30 6.18 -5.57
N LEU A 219 16.71 7.37 -5.45
CA LEU A 219 15.89 7.97 -6.50
C LEU A 219 16.39 9.36 -6.93
N GLY A 220 17.39 9.93 -6.22
CA GLY A 220 17.97 11.24 -6.50
C GLY A 220 17.38 12.38 -5.68
N ASP A 221 17.96 13.58 -5.83
CA ASP A 221 17.63 14.76 -5.02
C ASP A 221 16.17 15.21 -5.14
N THR A 222 15.54 14.97 -6.28
CA THR A 222 14.13 15.24 -6.56
C THR A 222 13.47 14.00 -7.11
N ILE A 223 12.35 13.59 -6.53
CA ILE A 223 11.58 12.42 -6.95
C ILE A 223 10.22 12.84 -7.53
N ASP A 224 9.58 11.96 -8.30
CA ASP A 224 8.26 12.27 -8.87
C ASP A 224 7.20 12.30 -7.78
N ILE A 225 7.06 11.21 -7.03
CA ILE A 225 5.99 11.03 -6.04
C ILE A 225 6.57 10.62 -4.70
N HIS A 226 6.16 11.32 -3.64
CA HIS A 226 6.34 10.88 -2.26
C HIS A 226 4.98 10.61 -1.62
N GLY A 227 4.82 9.45 -0.99
CA GLY A 227 3.53 9.02 -0.47
C GLY A 227 3.56 8.35 0.90
N GLY A 228 2.38 8.25 1.50
CA GLY A 228 2.16 7.57 2.78
C GLY A 228 0.76 7.78 3.33
N GLY A 229 0.53 7.41 4.59
CA GLY A 229 -0.71 7.71 5.30
C GLY A 229 -0.88 9.20 5.59
N ALA A 230 -2.12 9.67 5.72
CA ALA A 230 -2.41 11.07 6.02
C ALA A 230 -1.84 11.53 7.38
N ASP A 231 -1.58 10.61 8.29
CA ASP A 231 -0.89 10.88 9.57
C ASP A 231 0.59 11.26 9.40
N LEU A 232 1.18 10.97 8.26
CA LEU A 232 2.57 11.30 7.96
C LEU A 232 2.74 12.74 7.40
N GLU A 233 1.66 13.42 6.95
CA GLU A 233 1.76 14.81 6.50
C GLU A 233 2.51 15.68 7.50
N PHE A 234 2.20 15.48 8.79
CA PHE A 234 2.87 16.15 9.89
C PHE A 234 3.00 15.21 11.11
N PRO A 235 4.19 15.11 11.73
CA PRO A 235 5.40 15.88 11.39
C PRO A 235 6.31 15.22 10.33
N HIS A 236 6.12 13.94 9.97
CA HIS A 236 7.12 13.12 9.27
C HIS A 236 7.52 13.70 7.92
N HIS A 237 6.60 13.78 6.97
CA HIS A 237 6.88 14.30 5.61
C HIS A 237 7.27 15.78 5.61
N THR A 238 6.68 16.58 6.52
CA THR A 238 7.08 17.99 6.71
C THR A 238 8.56 18.09 7.10
N ASN A 239 9.03 17.21 7.99
CA ASN A 239 10.43 17.16 8.43
C ASN A 239 11.34 16.63 7.31
N GLU A 240 10.90 15.65 6.54
CA GLU A 240 11.66 15.15 5.39
C GLU A 240 11.89 16.24 4.33
N ILE A 241 10.86 17.05 4.02
CA ILE A 241 10.99 18.19 3.13
C ILE A 241 12.07 19.14 3.64
N ALA A 242 11.98 19.54 4.91
CA ALA A 242 12.94 20.46 5.53
C ALA A 242 14.37 19.94 5.45
N GLN A 243 14.58 18.68 5.75
CA GLN A 243 15.89 18.01 5.70
C GLN A 243 16.46 17.95 4.28
N SER A 244 15.67 17.41 3.36
CA SER A 244 16.11 17.14 1.98
C SER A 244 16.36 18.44 1.21
N GLU A 245 15.45 19.42 1.31
CA GLU A 245 15.60 20.70 0.62
C GLU A 245 16.71 21.56 1.22
N ALA A 246 16.95 21.49 2.54
CA ALA A 246 18.09 22.15 3.17
C ALA A 246 19.44 21.56 2.70
N LYS A 247 19.52 20.23 2.53
CA LYS A 247 20.73 19.57 2.05
C LYS A 247 20.97 19.87 0.57
N THR A 248 19.96 19.69 -0.28
CA THR A 248 20.13 19.68 -1.73
C THR A 248 19.97 21.06 -2.37
N GLY A 249 19.14 21.94 -1.77
CA GLY A 249 18.71 23.20 -2.39
C GLY A 249 17.69 23.01 -3.50
N LYS A 250 17.12 21.80 -3.66
CA LYS A 250 16.14 21.42 -4.67
C LYS A 250 14.84 21.02 -4.03
N ASN A 251 13.74 21.05 -4.79
CA ASN A 251 12.46 20.49 -4.39
C ASN A 251 12.60 18.97 -4.17
N PHE A 252 12.14 18.45 -3.04
CA PHE A 252 12.33 17.03 -2.69
C PHE A 252 11.41 16.12 -3.49
N ALA A 253 10.12 16.44 -3.61
CA ALA A 253 9.18 15.67 -4.42
C ALA A 253 8.24 16.59 -5.20
N ASN A 254 7.92 16.19 -6.45
CA ASN A 254 7.03 16.97 -7.32
C ASN A 254 5.56 16.81 -6.94
N TYR A 255 5.18 15.62 -6.41
CA TYR A 255 3.82 15.29 -5.98
C TYR A 255 3.83 14.60 -4.62
N TRP A 256 3.00 15.10 -3.71
CA TRP A 256 2.78 14.53 -2.37
C TRP A 256 1.42 13.86 -2.32
N MET A 257 1.41 12.56 -2.05
CA MET A 257 0.18 11.77 -2.06
C MET A 257 -0.06 11.12 -0.69
N HIS A 258 -1.28 11.29 -0.15
CA HIS A 258 -1.64 10.74 1.14
C HIS A 258 -2.93 9.93 1.06
N ASN A 259 -2.90 8.70 1.58
CA ASN A 259 -4.10 7.88 1.68
C ASN A 259 -4.85 8.16 2.98
N GLY A 260 -6.19 8.05 2.89
CA GLY A 260 -7.08 8.23 4.03
C GLY A 260 -6.97 7.12 5.08
N PHE A 261 -7.46 7.42 6.27
CA PHE A 261 -7.45 6.50 7.43
C PHE A 261 -8.40 5.32 7.27
N VAL A 262 -8.18 4.30 8.09
CA VAL A 262 -9.15 3.23 8.33
C VAL A 262 -9.76 3.42 9.70
N ASN A 263 -11.08 3.55 9.73
CA ASN A 263 -11.88 3.48 10.95
C ASN A 263 -12.35 2.04 11.16
N VAL A 264 -12.59 1.65 12.39
CA VAL A 264 -13.17 0.37 12.78
C VAL A 264 -14.48 0.68 13.49
N ASP A 265 -15.59 0.18 12.94
CA ASP A 265 -16.94 0.45 13.46
C ASP A 265 -17.22 1.94 13.70
N ASN A 266 -16.85 2.79 12.73
CA ASN A 266 -16.97 4.25 12.72
C ASN A 266 -16.09 4.99 13.75
N GLU A 267 -15.20 4.30 14.43
CA GLU A 267 -14.27 4.89 15.39
C GLU A 267 -12.83 4.86 14.84
N LYS A 268 -12.02 5.86 15.21
CA LYS A 268 -10.60 5.86 14.88
C LYS A 268 -9.94 4.66 15.56
N MET A 269 -9.20 3.87 14.77
CA MET A 269 -8.46 2.74 15.29
C MET A 269 -7.37 3.19 16.27
N SER A 270 -7.36 2.63 17.49
CA SER A 270 -6.31 2.84 18.47
C SER A 270 -6.13 1.64 19.40
N LYS A 271 -4.90 1.46 19.91
CA LYS A 271 -4.62 0.39 20.88
C LYS A 271 -5.36 0.59 22.20
N SER A 272 -5.59 1.86 22.61
CA SER A 272 -6.29 2.20 23.84
C SER A 272 -7.78 1.87 23.81
N LEU A 273 -8.40 1.87 22.63
CA LEU A 273 -9.81 1.49 22.43
C LEU A 273 -9.99 -0.03 22.24
N GLY A 274 -8.91 -0.80 22.15
CA GLY A 274 -9.01 -2.25 21.93
C GLY A 274 -9.53 -2.65 20.55
N ASN A 275 -9.71 -1.70 19.62
CA ASN A 275 -10.19 -1.91 18.26
C ASN A 275 -9.05 -2.01 17.23
N PHE A 276 -7.85 -2.35 17.71
CA PHE A 276 -6.65 -2.50 16.86
C PHE A 276 -6.69 -3.85 16.15
N VAL A 277 -6.81 -3.82 14.84
CA VAL A 277 -6.97 -5.00 13.98
C VAL A 277 -5.71 -5.22 13.17
N THR A 278 -5.04 -6.38 13.34
CA THR A 278 -3.88 -6.76 12.54
C THR A 278 -4.30 -7.47 11.26
N VAL A 279 -3.52 -7.31 10.19
CA VAL A 279 -3.73 -8.05 8.93
C VAL A 279 -3.50 -9.53 9.16
N HIS A 280 -2.47 -9.89 9.92
CA HIS A 280 -2.13 -11.26 10.27
C HIS A 280 -3.32 -12.03 10.90
N ASP A 281 -4.06 -11.37 11.80
CA ASP A 281 -5.22 -12.00 12.44
C ASP A 281 -6.43 -12.05 11.50
N LEU A 282 -6.64 -11.00 10.69
CA LEU A 282 -7.71 -11.00 9.69
C LEU A 282 -7.55 -12.13 8.66
N LEU A 283 -6.33 -12.37 8.19
CA LEU A 283 -6.05 -13.42 7.20
C LEU A 283 -6.33 -14.85 7.70
N LYS A 284 -6.54 -15.06 9.00
CA LYS A 284 -6.98 -16.35 9.55
C LYS A 284 -8.46 -16.65 9.24
N THR A 285 -9.26 -15.63 8.97
CA THR A 285 -10.71 -15.74 8.80
C THR A 285 -11.24 -15.07 7.52
N VAL A 286 -10.46 -14.19 6.92
CA VAL A 286 -10.83 -13.44 5.70
C VAL A 286 -9.82 -13.78 4.60
N ASP A 287 -10.33 -14.15 3.44
CA ASP A 287 -9.48 -14.34 2.26
C ASP A 287 -8.74 -13.06 1.88
N GLY A 288 -7.47 -13.18 1.51
CA GLY A 288 -6.59 -12.05 1.21
C GLY A 288 -7.07 -11.21 0.03
N GLN A 289 -7.67 -11.83 -1.01
CA GLN A 289 -8.23 -11.11 -2.16
C GLN A 289 -9.50 -10.35 -1.78
N THR A 290 -10.32 -10.89 -0.89
CA THR A 290 -11.50 -10.20 -0.33
C THR A 290 -11.07 -8.97 0.47
N LEU A 291 -10.06 -9.11 1.34
CA LEU A 291 -9.53 -7.99 2.10
C LEU A 291 -8.89 -6.93 1.19
N ARG A 292 -8.14 -7.36 0.18
CA ARG A 292 -7.62 -6.46 -0.84
C ARG A 292 -8.73 -5.72 -1.58
N PHE A 293 -9.76 -6.40 -2.02
CA PHE A 293 -10.89 -5.79 -2.73
C PHE A 293 -11.54 -4.70 -1.88
N PHE A 294 -11.82 -5.00 -0.61
CA PHE A 294 -12.32 -4.01 0.34
C PHE A 294 -11.40 -2.78 0.42
N LEU A 295 -10.09 -2.99 0.54
CA LEU A 295 -9.11 -1.90 0.66
C LEU A 295 -8.92 -1.10 -0.63
N ALA A 296 -9.04 -1.71 -1.81
CA ALA A 296 -8.75 -1.08 -3.10
C ALA A 296 -9.93 -0.31 -3.72
N THR A 297 -11.18 -0.70 -3.42
CA THR A 297 -12.37 -0.20 -4.14
C THR A 297 -12.82 1.19 -3.75
N GLN A 298 -12.39 1.71 -2.61
CA GLN A 298 -12.64 3.08 -2.19
C GLN A 298 -11.50 4.00 -2.65
N HIS A 299 -11.85 5.21 -3.07
CA HIS A 299 -10.85 6.21 -3.45
C HIS A 299 -9.76 6.35 -2.37
N TYR A 300 -8.48 6.32 -2.77
CA TYR A 300 -7.35 6.24 -1.82
C TYR A 300 -7.33 7.35 -0.77
N ARG A 301 -7.72 8.58 -1.11
CA ARG A 301 -7.76 9.72 -0.17
C ARG A 301 -8.91 9.67 0.83
N LYS A 302 -9.97 8.93 0.54
CA LYS A 302 -11.13 8.87 1.45
C LYS A 302 -10.84 7.90 2.61
N PRO A 303 -11.23 8.25 3.84
CA PRO A 303 -11.24 7.28 4.91
C PRO A 303 -12.21 6.16 4.58
N ILE A 304 -11.87 4.95 5.01
CA ILE A 304 -12.74 3.76 4.90
C ILE A 304 -13.14 3.27 6.27
N ASN A 305 -14.31 2.63 6.36
CA ASN A 305 -14.80 2.06 7.61
C ASN A 305 -14.82 0.53 7.52
N PHE A 306 -13.96 -0.10 8.30
CA PHE A 306 -13.89 -1.54 8.42
C PHE A 306 -15.04 -2.02 9.32
N THR A 307 -15.90 -2.88 8.78
CA THR A 307 -16.98 -3.58 9.47
C THR A 307 -17.12 -4.99 8.92
N GLU A 308 -17.66 -5.92 9.70
CA GLU A 308 -17.94 -7.28 9.20
C GLU A 308 -18.81 -7.27 7.94
N LYS A 309 -19.85 -6.39 7.93
CA LYS A 309 -20.70 -6.23 6.74
C LYS A 309 -19.93 -5.77 5.51
N ALA A 310 -19.03 -4.80 5.64
CA ALA A 310 -18.26 -4.28 4.52
C ALA A 310 -17.31 -5.35 3.93
N ILE A 311 -16.73 -6.21 4.76
CA ILE A 311 -15.92 -7.35 4.32
C ILE A 311 -16.78 -8.39 3.64
N HIS A 312 -17.94 -8.72 4.20
CA HIS A 312 -18.89 -9.66 3.57
C HIS A 312 -19.32 -9.16 2.18
N ASP A 313 -19.75 -7.90 2.09
CA ASP A 313 -20.14 -7.27 0.81
C ASP A 313 -18.99 -7.28 -0.21
N ALA A 314 -17.76 -7.06 0.24
CA ALA A 314 -16.56 -7.17 -0.62
C ALA A 314 -16.37 -8.58 -1.17
N GLY A 315 -16.55 -9.62 -0.35
CA GLY A 315 -16.50 -11.02 -0.79
C GLY A 315 -17.57 -11.37 -1.82
N VAL A 316 -18.81 -10.92 -1.60
CA VAL A 316 -19.93 -11.11 -2.55
C VAL A 316 -19.62 -10.46 -3.91
N ASN A 317 -19.13 -9.22 -3.88
CA ASN A 317 -18.75 -8.47 -5.07
C ASN A 317 -17.59 -9.12 -5.83
N LEU A 318 -16.55 -9.58 -5.12
CA LEU A 318 -15.43 -10.27 -5.71
C LEU A 318 -15.87 -11.59 -6.36
N LYS A 319 -16.73 -12.36 -5.69
CA LYS A 319 -17.29 -13.61 -6.22
C LYS A 319 -18.09 -13.35 -7.50
N TYR A 320 -18.85 -12.26 -7.56
CA TYR A 320 -19.57 -11.87 -8.79
C TYR A 320 -18.61 -11.62 -9.96
N LEU A 321 -17.52 -10.89 -9.75
CA LEU A 321 -16.51 -10.64 -10.80
C LEU A 321 -15.80 -11.95 -11.20
N LYS A 322 -15.50 -12.83 -10.26
CA LYS A 322 -14.91 -14.15 -10.52
C LYS A 322 -15.83 -15.01 -11.39
N ASN A 323 -17.11 -15.07 -11.06
CA ASN A 323 -18.10 -15.85 -11.83
C ASN A 323 -18.26 -15.29 -13.26
N THR A 324 -18.08 -13.98 -13.44
CA THR A 324 -18.09 -13.35 -14.78
C THR A 324 -16.96 -13.88 -15.67
N LEU A 325 -15.76 -14.11 -15.11
CA LEU A 325 -14.62 -14.66 -15.86
C LEU A 325 -14.82 -16.13 -16.29
N GLN A 326 -15.74 -16.85 -15.64
CA GLN A 326 -16.07 -18.23 -15.97
C GLN A 326 -17.12 -18.37 -17.10
N GLN A 327 -17.60 -17.25 -17.69
CA GLN A 327 -18.52 -17.29 -18.80
C GLN A 327 -17.84 -17.91 -20.05
N PRO A 328 -18.57 -18.66 -20.91
CA PRO A 328 -18.00 -19.14 -22.16
C PRO A 328 -17.69 -17.96 -23.08
N THR A 329 -16.57 -18.04 -23.76
CA THR A 329 -16.23 -17.06 -24.78
C THR A 329 -17.09 -17.28 -26.04
N VAL A 330 -17.47 -16.16 -26.67
CA VAL A 330 -18.11 -16.13 -27.98
C VAL A 330 -17.10 -15.70 -29.04
N ALA A 331 -17.37 -16.02 -30.32
CA ALA A 331 -16.42 -15.75 -31.39
C ALA A 331 -16.14 -14.25 -31.56
N THR A 332 -17.13 -13.40 -31.39
CA THR A 332 -17.02 -11.94 -31.56
C THR A 332 -17.90 -11.21 -30.56
N ALA A 333 -17.45 -10.05 -30.12
CA ALA A 333 -18.23 -9.09 -29.34
C ALA A 333 -18.16 -7.71 -30.00
N ASP A 334 -19.02 -6.79 -29.59
CA ASP A 334 -19.04 -5.42 -30.11
C ASP A 334 -17.76 -4.69 -29.71
N ALA A 335 -16.84 -4.45 -30.66
CA ALA A 335 -15.57 -3.79 -30.45
C ALA A 335 -15.77 -2.33 -29.98
N SER A 336 -16.81 -1.64 -30.47
CA SER A 336 -17.06 -0.24 -30.07
C SER A 336 -17.49 -0.13 -28.61
N GLN A 337 -18.22 -1.10 -28.12
CA GLN A 337 -18.62 -1.18 -26.72
C GLN A 337 -17.43 -1.52 -25.82
N LEU A 338 -16.52 -2.42 -26.27
CA LEU A 338 -15.29 -2.71 -25.57
C LEU A 338 -14.41 -1.45 -25.43
N ASP A 339 -14.20 -0.73 -26.53
CA ASP A 339 -13.43 0.53 -26.54
C ASP A 339 -14.06 1.59 -25.62
N ALA A 340 -15.38 1.64 -25.54
CA ALA A 340 -16.07 2.53 -24.62
C ALA A 340 -15.77 2.19 -23.15
N PHE A 341 -15.76 0.90 -22.76
CA PHE A 341 -15.37 0.48 -21.40
C PHE A 341 -13.91 0.80 -21.10
N ILE A 342 -13.00 0.52 -22.01
CA ILE A 342 -11.56 0.83 -21.84
C ILE A 342 -11.37 2.35 -21.65
N THR A 343 -12.06 3.14 -22.46
CA THR A 343 -11.99 4.61 -22.38
C THR A 343 -12.55 5.12 -21.06
N ALA A 344 -13.71 4.61 -20.62
CA ALA A 344 -14.33 4.98 -19.37
C ALA A 344 -13.45 4.61 -18.15
N PHE A 345 -12.83 3.42 -18.18
CA PHE A 345 -11.90 2.98 -17.14
C PHE A 345 -10.68 3.88 -17.07
N LYS A 346 -10.06 4.18 -18.20
CA LYS A 346 -8.93 5.12 -18.26
C LYS A 346 -9.33 6.53 -17.81
N ALA A 347 -10.50 7.01 -18.15
CA ALA A 347 -11.00 8.30 -17.71
C ALA A 347 -11.15 8.35 -16.17
N ALA A 348 -11.75 7.30 -15.58
CA ALA A 348 -11.89 7.19 -14.14
C ALA A 348 -10.53 7.16 -13.42
N MET A 349 -9.62 6.32 -13.87
CA MET A 349 -8.32 6.14 -13.23
C MET A 349 -7.36 7.32 -13.49
N ASN A 350 -7.51 8.03 -14.59
CA ASN A 350 -6.77 9.26 -14.88
C ASN A 350 -7.19 10.45 -14.00
N ASP A 351 -8.35 10.38 -13.35
CA ASP A 351 -8.86 11.40 -12.44
C ASP A 351 -8.49 11.02 -10.99
N ASP A 352 -7.26 11.27 -10.63
CA ASP A 352 -6.71 11.03 -9.28
C ASP A 352 -6.86 9.57 -8.81
N PHE A 353 -6.65 8.62 -9.71
CA PHE A 353 -6.80 7.18 -9.43
C PHE A 353 -8.16 6.85 -8.79
N ASN A 354 -9.26 7.33 -9.40
CA ASN A 354 -10.60 7.15 -8.87
C ASN A 354 -11.06 5.69 -8.96
N THR A 355 -10.59 4.89 -8.01
CA THR A 355 -10.88 3.45 -7.92
C THR A 355 -12.38 3.18 -7.77
N ALA A 356 -13.14 4.06 -7.11
CA ALA A 356 -14.59 3.88 -6.97
C ALA A 356 -15.31 3.95 -8.31
N ASN A 357 -14.93 4.88 -9.18
CA ASN A 357 -15.46 4.94 -10.53
C ASN A 357 -14.90 3.83 -11.41
N GLY A 358 -13.61 3.50 -11.28
CA GLY A 358 -12.98 2.40 -12.00
C GLY A 358 -13.66 1.05 -11.74
N ILE A 359 -13.99 0.75 -10.49
CA ILE A 359 -14.69 -0.49 -10.13
C ILE A 359 -16.15 -0.49 -10.64
N THR A 360 -16.80 0.67 -10.71
CA THR A 360 -18.14 0.79 -11.31
C THR A 360 -18.10 0.40 -12.78
N VAL A 361 -17.11 0.84 -13.54
CA VAL A 361 -16.91 0.44 -14.94
C VAL A 361 -16.72 -1.08 -15.05
N LEU A 362 -15.96 -1.69 -14.14
CA LEU A 362 -15.79 -3.16 -14.12
C LEU A 362 -17.11 -3.90 -13.88
N PHE A 363 -17.95 -3.43 -12.96
CA PHE A 363 -19.27 -4.03 -12.76
C PHE A 363 -20.20 -3.87 -13.95
N ASP A 364 -20.18 -2.73 -14.62
CA ASP A 364 -20.99 -2.52 -15.82
C ASP A 364 -20.49 -3.39 -16.99
N MET A 365 -19.17 -3.51 -17.15
CA MET A 365 -18.57 -4.44 -18.10
C MET A 365 -18.91 -5.91 -17.77
N ALA A 366 -18.91 -6.29 -16.50
CA ALA A 366 -19.32 -7.63 -16.06
C ALA A 366 -20.78 -7.94 -16.40
N LYS A 367 -21.70 -6.97 -16.24
CA LYS A 367 -23.09 -7.12 -16.68
C LYS A 367 -23.18 -7.34 -18.20
N TRP A 368 -22.40 -6.58 -18.98
CA TRP A 368 -22.35 -6.74 -20.42
C TRP A 368 -21.81 -8.11 -20.84
N ILE A 369 -20.72 -8.58 -20.21
CA ILE A 369 -20.17 -9.93 -20.38
C ILE A 369 -21.25 -11.00 -20.10
N ASN A 370 -21.95 -10.88 -18.97
CA ASN A 370 -22.98 -11.81 -18.55
C ASN A 370 -24.21 -11.80 -19.47
N SER A 371 -24.39 -10.79 -20.31
CA SER A 371 -25.44 -10.76 -21.37
C SER A 371 -25.05 -11.53 -22.65
N GLY A 372 -23.86 -12.16 -22.69
CA GLY A 372 -23.38 -12.97 -23.80
C GLY A 372 -22.31 -12.33 -24.67
N ALA A 373 -21.69 -11.24 -24.22
CA ALA A 373 -20.67 -10.47 -24.96
C ALA A 373 -19.21 -10.82 -24.58
N TYR A 374 -18.92 -12.08 -24.27
CA TYR A 374 -17.60 -12.48 -23.73
C TYR A 374 -16.72 -13.10 -24.80
N SER A 375 -16.05 -12.29 -25.61
CA SER A 375 -14.97 -12.73 -26.52
C SER A 375 -13.61 -12.74 -25.82
N GLU A 376 -12.60 -13.38 -26.42
CA GLU A 376 -11.23 -13.40 -25.88
C GLU A 376 -10.65 -11.97 -25.70
N ALA A 377 -10.96 -11.04 -26.61
CA ALA A 377 -10.53 -9.64 -26.47
C ALA A 377 -11.18 -8.96 -25.25
N VAL A 378 -12.49 -9.23 -25.02
CA VAL A 378 -13.22 -8.71 -23.84
C VAL A 378 -12.64 -9.30 -22.56
N LYS A 379 -12.35 -10.61 -22.55
CA LYS A 379 -11.72 -11.31 -21.44
C LYS A 379 -10.39 -10.68 -21.07
N SER A 380 -9.47 -10.53 -22.04
CA SER A 380 -8.14 -9.94 -21.81
C SER A 380 -8.24 -8.53 -21.22
N ALA A 381 -9.09 -7.67 -21.80
CA ALA A 381 -9.27 -6.31 -21.31
C ALA A 381 -9.87 -6.27 -19.88
N PHE A 382 -10.80 -7.16 -19.58
CA PHE A 382 -11.42 -7.25 -18.25
C PHE A 382 -10.41 -7.72 -17.20
N GLU A 383 -9.62 -8.74 -17.52
CA GLU A 383 -8.53 -9.24 -16.67
C GLU A 383 -7.44 -8.17 -16.44
N GLU A 384 -7.03 -7.43 -17.48
CA GLU A 384 -6.06 -6.33 -17.35
C GLU A 384 -6.59 -5.22 -16.43
N MET A 385 -7.85 -4.85 -16.54
CA MET A 385 -8.45 -3.85 -15.64
C MET A 385 -8.57 -4.35 -14.20
N LEU A 386 -8.93 -5.62 -13.98
CA LEU A 386 -8.95 -6.25 -12.65
C LEU A 386 -7.55 -6.29 -12.04
N ALA A 387 -6.52 -6.57 -12.86
CA ALA A 387 -5.13 -6.60 -12.43
C ALA A 387 -4.63 -5.24 -11.91
N VAL A 388 -5.21 -4.11 -12.37
CA VAL A 388 -4.92 -2.77 -11.79
C VAL A 388 -5.32 -2.71 -10.33
N PHE A 389 -6.44 -3.35 -9.95
CA PHE A 389 -6.83 -3.49 -8.55
C PHE A 389 -6.05 -4.59 -7.81
N GLY A 390 -5.12 -5.28 -8.50
CA GLY A 390 -4.39 -6.43 -7.98
C GLY A 390 -5.26 -7.65 -7.73
N ILE A 391 -6.40 -7.71 -8.40
CA ILE A 391 -7.30 -8.85 -8.39
C ILE A 391 -6.85 -9.76 -9.53
N VAL A 392 -6.31 -10.90 -9.16
CA VAL A 392 -5.90 -11.94 -10.10
C VAL A 392 -6.66 -13.19 -9.71
N PHE A 393 -7.42 -13.70 -10.65
CA PHE A 393 -8.04 -15.01 -10.50
C PHE A 393 -7.12 -16.02 -11.18
N GLU A 394 -6.46 -16.84 -10.39
CA GLU A 394 -5.86 -18.05 -10.93
C GLU A 394 -7.00 -18.89 -11.50
N ALA A 395 -6.87 -19.37 -12.74
CA ALA A 395 -7.75 -20.39 -13.25
C ALA A 395 -7.64 -21.57 -12.26
N GLU A 396 -8.72 -21.86 -11.53
CA GLU A 396 -8.73 -23.05 -10.69
C GLU A 396 -8.53 -24.23 -11.65
N SER A 397 -7.31 -24.75 -11.70
CA SER A 397 -7.08 -26.04 -12.33
C SER A 397 -7.85 -27.05 -11.47
N LEU A 398 -8.86 -27.67 -12.06
CA LEU A 398 -9.43 -28.84 -11.43
C LEU A 398 -8.32 -29.88 -11.25
N ASP A 399 -8.26 -30.50 -10.08
CA ASP A 399 -7.48 -31.70 -9.94
C ASP A 399 -7.88 -32.66 -11.05
N THR A 400 -6.92 -33.32 -11.67
CA THR A 400 -7.15 -34.26 -12.78
C THR A 400 -8.26 -35.28 -12.48
N GLU A 401 -8.41 -35.63 -11.20
CA GLU A 401 -9.48 -36.49 -10.70
C GLU A 401 -10.88 -35.87 -10.84
N ILE A 402 -11.01 -34.56 -10.59
CA ILE A 402 -12.28 -33.85 -10.73
C ILE A 402 -12.66 -33.72 -12.22
N GLU A 403 -11.69 -33.41 -13.08
CA GLU A 403 -11.92 -33.38 -14.55
C GLU A 403 -12.37 -34.75 -15.07
N GLN A 404 -11.76 -35.84 -14.58
CA GLN A 404 -12.18 -37.20 -14.91
C GLN A 404 -13.62 -37.48 -14.46
N LEU A 405 -13.96 -37.13 -13.22
CA LEU A 405 -15.33 -37.29 -12.72
C LEU A 405 -16.38 -36.51 -13.53
N ILE A 406 -16.05 -35.31 -13.95
CA ILE A 406 -16.95 -34.52 -14.84
C ILE A 406 -17.12 -35.21 -16.19
N ALA A 407 -16.03 -35.72 -16.78
CA ALA A 407 -16.06 -36.45 -18.03
C ALA A 407 -16.86 -37.76 -17.90
N GLU A 408 -16.64 -38.54 -16.83
CA GLU A 408 -17.39 -39.76 -16.54
C GLU A 408 -18.91 -39.50 -16.35
N ARG A 409 -19.26 -38.37 -15.69
CA ARG A 409 -20.65 -37.99 -15.55
C ARG A 409 -21.30 -37.67 -16.92
N GLN A 410 -20.58 -36.99 -17.81
CA GLN A 410 -21.08 -36.69 -19.16
C GLN A 410 -21.29 -37.95 -19.96
N GLU A 411 -20.33 -38.90 -19.88
CA GLU A 411 -20.45 -40.21 -20.53
C GLU A 411 -21.64 -41.01 -19.98
N ALA A 412 -21.81 -41.04 -18.65
CA ALA A 412 -22.95 -41.72 -18.01
C ALA A 412 -24.31 -41.12 -18.51
N ARG A 413 -24.43 -39.78 -18.65
CA ARG A 413 -25.62 -39.11 -19.19
C ARG A 413 -25.84 -39.44 -20.65
N ALA A 414 -24.79 -39.50 -21.47
CA ALA A 414 -24.88 -39.88 -22.88
C ALA A 414 -25.36 -41.31 -23.02
N ASN A 415 -24.96 -42.20 -22.14
CA ASN A 415 -25.37 -43.62 -22.07
C ASN A 415 -26.71 -43.83 -21.33
N ARG A 416 -27.39 -42.76 -20.88
CA ARG A 416 -28.62 -42.76 -20.10
C ARG A 416 -28.54 -43.45 -18.74
N ASP A 417 -27.33 -43.58 -18.20
CA ASP A 417 -27.10 -44.02 -16.82
C ASP A 417 -27.21 -42.85 -15.85
N PHE A 418 -28.46 -42.47 -15.59
CA PHE A 418 -28.73 -41.30 -14.73
C PHE A 418 -28.36 -41.55 -13.28
N ALA A 419 -28.40 -42.82 -12.82
CA ALA A 419 -28.03 -43.15 -11.45
C ALA A 419 -26.52 -42.87 -11.20
N LYS A 420 -25.64 -43.30 -12.14
CA LYS A 420 -24.21 -43.00 -12.07
C LYS A 420 -23.93 -41.47 -12.18
N ALA A 421 -24.64 -40.80 -13.08
CA ALA A 421 -24.47 -39.37 -13.28
C ALA A 421 -24.84 -38.54 -12.03
N ASP A 422 -25.90 -38.91 -11.32
CA ASP A 422 -26.35 -38.26 -10.09
C ASP A 422 -25.37 -38.56 -8.93
N ALA A 423 -24.90 -39.83 -8.81
CA ALA A 423 -23.90 -40.16 -7.79
C ALA A 423 -22.61 -39.35 -7.94
N ILE A 424 -22.11 -39.16 -9.17
CA ILE A 424 -20.93 -38.35 -9.43
C ILE A 424 -21.21 -36.86 -9.10
N ARG A 425 -22.40 -36.34 -9.44
CA ARG A 425 -22.78 -34.96 -9.08
C ARG A 425 -22.77 -34.75 -7.57
N ASP A 426 -23.33 -35.71 -6.80
CA ASP A 426 -23.41 -35.63 -5.35
C ASP A 426 -22.03 -35.79 -4.71
N GLN A 427 -21.16 -36.64 -5.29
CA GLN A 427 -19.76 -36.76 -4.89
C GLN A 427 -18.99 -35.41 -5.08
N LEU A 428 -19.16 -34.77 -6.23
CA LEU A 428 -18.53 -33.46 -6.49
C LEU A 428 -19.11 -32.36 -5.60
N ALA A 429 -20.42 -32.35 -5.35
CA ALA A 429 -21.07 -31.44 -4.43
C ALA A 429 -20.55 -31.58 -2.99
N ALA A 430 -20.27 -32.80 -2.53
CA ALA A 430 -19.63 -33.06 -1.23
C ALA A 430 -18.20 -32.50 -1.12
N GLN A 431 -17.52 -32.28 -2.25
CA GLN A 431 -16.21 -31.64 -2.36
C GLN A 431 -16.31 -30.12 -2.60
N GLY A 432 -17.49 -29.52 -2.47
CA GLY A 432 -17.73 -28.11 -2.72
C GLY A 432 -17.77 -27.72 -4.20
N ILE A 433 -17.96 -28.69 -5.11
CA ILE A 433 -18.02 -28.46 -6.55
C ILE A 433 -19.45 -28.59 -7.06
N LYS A 434 -20.00 -27.50 -7.52
CA LYS A 434 -21.35 -27.45 -8.09
C LYS A 434 -21.31 -27.44 -9.61
N LEU A 435 -21.96 -28.41 -10.23
CA LEU A 435 -22.05 -28.52 -11.69
C LEU A 435 -23.26 -27.77 -12.23
N LEU A 436 -23.06 -27.03 -13.32
CA LEU A 436 -24.09 -26.32 -14.06
C LEU A 436 -24.12 -26.84 -15.48
N ASP A 437 -25.21 -27.53 -15.85
CA ASP A 437 -25.45 -28.00 -17.23
C ASP A 437 -25.84 -26.81 -18.11
N THR A 438 -25.12 -26.60 -19.21
CA THR A 438 -25.37 -25.53 -20.19
C THR A 438 -25.56 -26.16 -21.58
N LYS A 439 -26.04 -25.38 -22.57
CA LYS A 439 -26.20 -25.85 -23.96
C LYS A 439 -24.85 -26.25 -24.59
N ASP A 440 -23.76 -25.66 -24.11
CA ASP A 440 -22.43 -25.83 -24.69
C ASP A 440 -21.53 -26.77 -23.85
N GLY A 441 -22.09 -27.43 -22.81
CA GLY A 441 -21.34 -28.35 -21.94
C GLY A 441 -21.70 -28.22 -20.48
N VAL A 442 -20.87 -28.83 -19.60
CA VAL A 442 -21.01 -28.73 -18.15
C VAL A 442 -20.01 -27.70 -17.62
N ARG A 443 -20.49 -26.78 -16.80
CA ARG A 443 -19.67 -25.88 -16.02
C ARG A 443 -19.62 -26.32 -14.57
N TRP A 444 -18.62 -25.86 -13.88
CA TRP A 444 -18.51 -26.08 -12.45
C TRP A 444 -18.15 -24.78 -11.73
N ILE A 445 -18.55 -24.67 -10.50
CA ILE A 445 -18.17 -23.62 -9.56
C ILE A 445 -17.80 -24.26 -8.25
N ARG A 446 -16.76 -23.77 -7.59
CA ARG A 446 -16.40 -24.17 -6.24
C ARG A 446 -17.12 -23.23 -5.24
N ASP A 447 -17.82 -23.81 -4.25
CA ASP A 447 -18.54 -23.05 -3.23
C ASP A 447 -17.60 -22.29 -2.27
#